data_1d728cfa523b292dc4d4ac08ab9adafb
#
_entry.id   1d728cfa523b292dc4d4ac08ab9adafb
#
_cell.length_a   1.000
_cell.length_b   1.000
_cell.length_c   1.000
_cell.angle_alpha   90.00
_cell.angle_beta   90.00
_cell.angle_gamma   90.00
#
_symmetry.space_group_name_H-M   'P 1'
#
loop_
_entity.id
_entity.type
_entity.pdbx_description
1 polymer ?
#
loop_
_entity_poly.entity_id
_entity_poly.type
_entity_poly.pdbx_seq_one_letter_code
_entity_poly.pdbx_strand_id
1 'polypeptide(L)'
;MRCTRDEEIEIDACYGQRLIGAGSKDKQIVIHGTPGNALGCYMNGSAIDVYGNAQDAIGDTMNDGVIRVYGDAGDACGYAMRGGKIYVKGNAGYRTGIHMKEYRDKKPVIVIGNEVGSFFGEYQAGGVLVVLGLQSEKKTPVGYYC
;
A
#
# COMPACT_ATOMS: atom_id res chain seq x y z
N MET A 1 -32.61 -8.34 1.86
CA MET A 1 -31.38 -8.59 1.10
C MET A 1 -30.25 -8.93 2.04
N ARG A 2 -29.65 -10.04 1.82
CA ARG A 2 -28.57 -10.50 2.68
C ARG A 2 -27.37 -9.61 2.49
N CYS A 3 -26.78 -9.12 3.59
CA CYS A 3 -25.43 -8.64 3.54
C CYS A 3 -24.57 -9.73 2.92
N THR A 4 -24.15 -9.52 1.73
CA THR A 4 -23.29 -10.46 1.06
C THR A 4 -21.98 -10.52 1.80
N ARG A 5 -21.48 -11.71 1.99
CA ARG A 5 -20.07 -11.89 2.34
C ARG A 5 -19.25 -11.13 1.34
N ASP A 6 -18.16 -10.54 1.81
CA ASP A 6 -17.19 -9.92 0.92
C ASP A 6 -16.89 -10.89 -0.22
N GLU A 7 -17.03 -10.42 -1.42
CA GLU A 7 -16.74 -11.24 -2.58
C GLU A 7 -15.24 -11.52 -2.61
N GLU A 8 -14.87 -12.79 -2.57
CA GLU A 8 -13.49 -13.23 -2.65
C GLU A 8 -13.10 -13.47 -4.10
N ILE A 9 -12.01 -12.81 -4.52
CA ILE A 9 -11.46 -12.91 -5.87
C ILE A 9 -10.01 -13.39 -5.74
N GLU A 10 -9.69 -14.48 -6.41
CA GLU A 10 -8.33 -14.99 -6.45
C GLU A 10 -7.77 -14.85 -7.87
N ILE A 11 -6.58 -14.28 -8.00
CA ILE A 11 -5.91 -14.05 -9.27
C ILE A 11 -4.58 -14.80 -9.25
N ASP A 12 -4.47 -15.79 -10.12
CA ASP A 12 -3.23 -16.54 -10.29
C ASP A 12 -2.41 -16.02 -11.46
N ALA A 13 -1.10 -16.22 -11.38
CA ALA A 13 -0.15 -15.84 -12.43
C ALA A 13 -0.29 -14.36 -12.87
N CYS A 14 -0.52 -13.49 -11.90
CA CYS A 14 -0.58 -12.05 -12.17
C CYS A 14 0.79 -11.54 -12.60
N TYR A 15 0.83 -10.80 -13.70
CA TYR A 15 2.08 -10.24 -14.21
C TYR A 15 1.83 -8.88 -14.87
N GLY A 16 1.93 -7.84 -14.06
CA GLY A 16 1.88 -6.45 -14.55
C GLY A 16 0.50 -5.89 -14.88
N GLN A 17 -0.59 -6.59 -14.57
CA GLN A 17 -1.92 -6.04 -14.76
C GLN A 17 -2.16 -4.84 -13.85
N ARG A 18 -2.53 -3.71 -14.45
CA ARG A 18 -2.71 -2.44 -13.74
C ARG A 18 -4.12 -2.31 -13.15
N LEU A 19 -4.26 -1.40 -12.19
CA LEU A 19 -5.55 -0.95 -11.65
C LEU A 19 -6.38 -2.04 -10.97
N ILE A 20 -5.78 -3.14 -10.55
CA ILE A 20 -6.50 -4.18 -9.82
C ILE A 20 -7.05 -3.60 -8.52
N GLY A 21 -8.32 -3.82 -8.26
CA GLY A 21 -9.00 -3.34 -7.06
C GLY A 21 -9.28 -1.84 -7.02
N ALA A 22 -9.08 -1.13 -8.14
CA ALA A 22 -9.32 0.30 -8.22
C ALA A 22 -10.76 0.64 -7.86
N GLY A 23 -10.94 1.60 -6.92
CA GLY A 23 -12.26 2.06 -6.48
C GLY A 23 -13.10 1.00 -5.78
N SER A 24 -12.56 -0.18 -5.50
CA SER A 24 -13.34 -1.30 -4.98
C SER A 24 -13.76 -1.12 -3.53
N LYS A 25 -14.89 -1.75 -3.19
CA LYS A 25 -15.44 -1.78 -1.85
C LYS A 25 -15.96 -3.18 -1.54
N ASP A 26 -15.76 -3.61 -0.29
CA ASP A 26 -16.26 -4.89 0.22
C ASP A 26 -15.82 -6.11 -0.61
N LYS A 27 -14.61 -6.07 -1.16
CA LYS A 27 -13.99 -7.17 -1.88
C LYS A 27 -12.81 -7.71 -1.09
N GLN A 28 -12.54 -9.00 -1.22
CA GLN A 28 -11.30 -9.61 -0.81
C GLN A 28 -10.58 -10.11 -2.05
N ILE A 29 -9.41 -9.57 -2.33
CA ILE A 29 -8.65 -9.89 -3.53
C ILE A 29 -7.33 -10.51 -3.10
N VAL A 30 -7.09 -11.73 -3.55
CA VAL A 30 -5.84 -12.45 -3.31
C VAL A 30 -5.10 -12.57 -4.63
N ILE A 31 -3.88 -12.10 -4.68
CA ILE A 31 -3.07 -12.07 -5.90
C ILE A 31 -1.82 -12.90 -5.71
N HIS A 32 -1.64 -13.88 -6.59
CA HIS A 32 -0.39 -14.65 -6.70
C HIS A 32 0.37 -14.15 -7.91
N GLY A 33 1.51 -13.51 -7.67
CA GLY A 33 2.33 -12.89 -8.70
C GLY A 33 2.61 -11.42 -8.43
N THR A 34 2.80 -10.65 -9.50
CA THR A 34 3.20 -9.25 -9.41
C THR A 34 2.17 -8.36 -10.13
N PRO A 35 1.23 -7.75 -9.39
CA PRO A 35 0.32 -6.78 -10.00
C PRO A 35 1.08 -5.54 -10.47
N GLY A 36 0.54 -4.90 -11.49
CA GLY A 36 1.09 -3.68 -12.07
C GLY A 36 0.75 -2.43 -11.28
N ASN A 37 1.00 -1.28 -11.90
CA ASN A 37 0.83 0.02 -11.27
C ASN A 37 -0.61 0.30 -10.82
N ALA A 38 -0.72 1.13 -9.79
CA ALA A 38 -1.99 1.62 -9.24
C ALA A 38 -2.91 0.53 -8.66
N LEU A 39 -2.29 -0.50 -8.07
CA LEU A 39 -3.04 -1.50 -7.29
C LEU A 39 -3.81 -0.79 -6.17
N GLY A 40 -5.12 -1.02 -6.11
CA GLY A 40 -5.97 -0.45 -5.07
C GLY A 40 -6.11 1.07 -5.08
N CYS A 41 -5.84 1.72 -6.20
CA CYS A 41 -6.04 3.16 -6.30
C CYS A 41 -7.51 3.53 -6.08
N TYR A 42 -7.76 4.60 -5.32
CA TYR A 42 -9.11 5.03 -4.92
C TYR A 42 -9.92 3.97 -4.17
N MET A 43 -9.30 2.89 -3.70
CA MET A 43 -9.99 1.82 -2.98
C MET A 43 -10.70 2.35 -1.74
N ASN A 44 -11.89 1.86 -1.47
CA ASN A 44 -12.74 2.35 -0.40
C ASN A 44 -13.34 1.23 0.46
N GLY A 45 -12.51 0.37 1.00
CA GLY A 45 -12.93 -0.62 1.99
C GLY A 45 -12.69 -2.07 1.62
N SER A 46 -12.01 -2.36 0.51
CA SER A 46 -11.61 -3.73 0.17
C SER A 46 -10.33 -4.16 0.89
N ALA A 47 -10.02 -5.45 0.84
CA ALA A 47 -8.75 -6.01 1.29
C ALA A 47 -8.04 -6.68 0.12
N ILE A 48 -6.76 -6.37 -0.06
CA ILE A 48 -5.93 -6.96 -1.11
C ILE A 48 -4.71 -7.59 -0.46
N ASP A 49 -4.48 -8.87 -0.73
CA ASP A 49 -3.27 -9.58 -0.33
C ASP A 49 -2.47 -9.95 -1.57
N VAL A 50 -1.21 -9.55 -1.62
CA VAL A 50 -0.30 -9.84 -2.74
C VAL A 50 0.80 -10.78 -2.28
N TYR A 51 0.77 -12.00 -2.76
CA TYR A 51 1.83 -12.99 -2.53
C TYR A 51 2.87 -12.87 -3.62
N GLY A 52 3.68 -11.85 -3.52
CA GLY A 52 4.71 -11.46 -4.47
C GLY A 52 5.06 -9.99 -4.30
N ASN A 53 5.69 -9.43 -5.32
CA ASN A 53 6.00 -8.00 -5.36
C ASN A 53 4.84 -7.23 -5.99
N ALA A 54 4.82 -5.93 -5.78
CA ALA A 54 3.92 -5.02 -6.47
C ALA A 54 4.71 -3.88 -7.10
N GLN A 55 4.15 -3.26 -8.11
CA GLN A 55 4.80 -2.17 -8.85
C GLN A 55 4.50 -0.81 -8.21
N ASP A 56 4.43 0.25 -9.02
CA ASP A 56 4.34 1.62 -8.51
C ASP A 56 2.92 2.06 -8.15
N ALA A 57 2.82 3.10 -7.33
CA ALA A 57 1.58 3.78 -6.97
C ALA A 57 0.52 2.89 -6.31
N ILE A 58 0.96 1.95 -5.48
CA ILE A 58 0.04 1.13 -4.68
C ILE A 58 -0.76 2.04 -3.75
N GLY A 59 -2.08 1.88 -3.75
CA GLY A 59 -2.96 2.65 -2.87
C GLY A 59 -2.98 4.14 -3.15
N ASP A 60 -2.70 4.53 -4.39
CA ASP A 60 -2.82 5.93 -4.80
C ASP A 60 -4.22 6.45 -4.48
N THR A 61 -4.29 7.52 -3.72
CA THR A 61 -5.54 8.15 -3.28
C THR A 61 -6.53 7.17 -2.60
N MET A 62 -5.99 6.16 -1.94
CA MET A 62 -6.80 5.19 -1.21
C MET A 62 -7.58 5.87 -0.09
N ASN A 63 -8.86 5.53 0.03
CA ASN A 63 -9.75 6.13 1.02
C ASN A 63 -9.98 5.23 2.24
N ASP A 64 -10.02 3.93 2.04
CA ASP A 64 -10.23 2.96 3.11
C ASP A 64 -9.88 1.54 2.63
N GLY A 65 -9.68 0.64 3.56
CA GLY A 65 -9.35 -0.76 3.29
C GLY A 65 -7.93 -1.12 3.69
N VAL A 66 -7.46 -2.28 3.24
CA VAL A 66 -6.14 -2.80 3.59
C VAL A 66 -5.47 -3.39 2.35
N ILE A 67 -4.21 -3.07 2.14
CA ILE A 67 -3.35 -3.72 1.14
C ILE A 67 -2.16 -4.32 1.87
N ARG A 68 -1.94 -5.63 1.69
CA ARG A 68 -0.79 -6.33 2.24
C ARG A 68 0.06 -6.88 1.09
N VAL A 69 1.32 -6.47 1.03
CA VAL A 69 2.29 -6.95 0.04
C VAL A 69 3.34 -7.77 0.76
N TYR A 70 3.45 -9.05 0.44
CA TYR A 70 4.39 -9.95 1.11
C TYR A 70 5.80 -9.92 0.52
N GLY A 71 5.99 -9.22 -0.58
CA GLY A 71 7.29 -8.92 -1.17
C GLY A 71 7.61 -7.43 -1.07
N ASP A 72 8.15 -6.88 -2.15
CA ASP A 72 8.52 -5.47 -2.26
C ASP A 72 7.45 -4.66 -3.00
N ALA A 73 7.41 -3.37 -2.73
CA ALA A 73 6.61 -2.40 -3.45
C ALA A 73 7.52 -1.45 -4.25
N GLY A 74 6.98 -0.89 -5.30
CA GLY A 74 7.68 0.11 -6.12
C GLY A 74 7.60 1.53 -5.56
N ASP A 75 7.69 2.50 -6.44
CA ASP A 75 7.71 3.92 -6.10
C ASP A 75 6.31 4.47 -5.82
N ALA A 76 6.25 5.59 -5.11
CA ALA A 76 5.01 6.32 -4.79
C ALA A 76 3.93 5.46 -4.12
N CYS A 77 4.34 4.48 -3.33
CA CYS A 77 3.43 3.68 -2.52
C CYS A 77 2.66 4.61 -1.56
N GLY A 78 1.32 4.55 -1.60
CA GLY A 78 0.47 5.41 -0.79
C GLY A 78 0.44 6.88 -1.22
N TYR A 79 0.68 7.16 -2.50
CA TYR A 79 0.58 8.53 -3.01
C TYR A 79 -0.77 9.15 -2.69
N ALA A 80 -0.77 10.32 -2.04
CA ALA A 80 -1.98 11.06 -1.66
C ALA A 80 -3.03 10.21 -0.91
N MET A 81 -2.59 9.17 -0.22
CA MET A 81 -3.47 8.30 0.57
C MET A 81 -4.21 9.09 1.65
N ARG A 82 -5.50 8.83 1.81
CA ARG A 82 -6.39 9.58 2.72
C ARG A 82 -6.93 8.77 3.87
N GLY A 83 -6.84 7.46 3.79
CA GLY A 83 -7.32 6.52 4.79
C GLY A 83 -6.88 5.12 4.44
N GLY A 84 -7.24 4.14 5.27
CA GLY A 84 -6.84 2.76 5.07
C GLY A 84 -5.43 2.46 5.52
N LYS A 85 -4.97 1.25 5.21
CA LYS A 85 -3.68 0.74 5.66
C LYS A 85 -2.96 0.02 4.54
N ILE A 86 -1.65 0.23 4.44
CA ILE A 86 -0.78 -0.50 3.53
C ILE A 86 0.35 -1.12 4.35
N TYR A 87 0.52 -2.42 4.21
CA TYR A 87 1.61 -3.16 4.83
C TYR A 87 2.48 -3.79 3.75
N VAL A 88 3.77 -3.47 3.75
CA VAL A 88 4.75 -4.06 2.84
C VAL A 88 5.78 -4.80 3.68
N LYS A 89 5.92 -6.10 3.46
CA LYS A 89 6.86 -6.92 4.23
C LYS A 89 8.32 -6.60 3.90
N GLY A 90 8.62 -6.35 2.64
CA GLY A 90 9.96 -6.04 2.14
C GLY A 90 10.24 -4.56 2.07
N ASN A 91 10.73 -4.12 0.93
CA ASN A 91 11.13 -2.75 0.67
C ASN A 91 10.05 -1.97 -0.07
N ALA A 92 10.10 -0.66 0.04
CA ALA A 92 9.35 0.24 -0.82
C ALA A 92 10.30 1.23 -1.50
N GLY A 93 9.90 1.75 -2.64
CA GLY A 93 10.72 2.64 -3.45
C GLY A 93 10.69 4.10 -3.01
N TYR A 94 10.98 4.99 -3.94
CA TYR A 94 11.01 6.42 -3.71
C TYR A 94 9.61 6.98 -3.45
N ARG A 95 9.54 8.07 -2.68
CA ARG A 95 8.31 8.83 -2.45
C ARG A 95 7.17 8.03 -1.84
N THR A 96 7.49 7.04 -1.01
CA THR A 96 6.47 6.33 -0.23
C THR A 96 5.78 7.32 0.72
N GLY A 97 4.46 7.37 0.69
CA GLY A 97 3.65 8.26 1.52
C GLY A 97 3.66 9.73 1.09
N ILE A 98 4.15 10.03 -0.11
CA ILE A 98 4.14 11.41 -0.60
C ILE A 98 2.71 11.97 -0.67
N HIS A 99 2.53 13.21 -0.21
CA HIS A 99 1.23 13.89 -0.14
C HIS A 99 0.16 13.16 0.68
N MET A 100 0.56 12.23 1.55
CA MET A 100 -0.38 11.55 2.44
C MET A 100 -1.03 12.53 3.42
N LYS A 101 -2.32 12.41 3.64
CA LYS A 101 -3.04 13.28 4.57
C LYS A 101 -4.22 12.57 5.22
N GLU A 102 -4.61 13.04 6.38
CA GLU A 102 -5.84 12.58 7.01
C GLU A 102 -7.06 13.19 6.33
N TYR A 103 -8.14 12.42 6.24
CA TYR A 103 -9.40 12.88 5.70
C TYR A 103 -10.52 12.60 6.70
N ARG A 104 -11.06 13.66 7.30
CA ARG A 104 -12.05 13.60 8.38
C ARG A 104 -11.50 12.76 9.56
N ASP A 105 -12.18 11.69 9.95
CA ASP A 105 -11.79 10.76 11.01
C ASP A 105 -10.90 9.62 10.51
N LYS A 106 -10.55 9.60 9.22
CA LYS A 106 -9.72 8.56 8.61
C LYS A 106 -8.24 8.95 8.70
N LYS A 107 -7.46 8.01 9.21
CA LYS A 107 -6.01 8.17 9.36
C LYS A 107 -5.29 7.13 8.53
N PRO A 108 -4.65 7.51 7.42
CA PRO A 108 -3.88 6.57 6.63
C PRO A 108 -2.65 6.08 7.37
N VAL A 109 -2.33 4.79 7.19
CA VAL A 109 -1.18 4.15 7.81
C VAL A 109 -0.42 3.34 6.77
N ILE A 110 0.90 3.53 6.70
CA ILE A 110 1.79 2.72 5.87
C ILE A 110 2.89 2.15 6.76
N VAL A 111 3.08 0.84 6.72
CA VAL A 111 4.15 0.15 7.44
C VAL A 111 5.01 -0.60 6.43
N ILE A 112 6.29 -0.28 6.40
CA ILE A 112 7.29 -0.92 5.56
C ILE A 112 8.21 -1.77 6.44
N GLY A 113 8.32 -3.05 6.12
CA GLY A 113 9.05 -4.00 6.94
C GLY A 113 10.56 -3.83 6.92
N ASN A 114 11.14 -3.41 5.80
CA ASN A 114 12.58 -3.33 5.69
C ASN A 114 13.07 -1.90 5.38
N GLU A 115 13.18 -1.50 4.12
CA GLU A 115 13.78 -0.23 3.71
C GLU A 115 12.87 0.58 2.80
N VAL A 116 13.10 1.87 2.73
CA VAL A 116 12.44 2.78 1.80
C VAL A 116 13.48 3.58 1.01
N GLY A 117 13.09 4.03 -0.18
CA GLY A 117 13.88 4.95 -0.97
C GLY A 117 13.80 6.40 -0.46
N SER A 118 14.37 7.32 -1.21
CA SER A 118 14.40 8.74 -0.86
C SER A 118 13.03 9.39 -0.93
N PHE A 119 12.89 10.55 -0.29
CA PHE A 119 11.67 11.36 -0.25
C PHE A 119 10.48 10.68 0.47
N PHE A 120 10.81 9.87 1.47
CA PHE A 120 9.81 9.22 2.33
C PHE A 120 8.98 10.26 3.08
N GLY A 121 7.68 10.20 2.95
CA GLY A 121 6.76 11.13 3.60
C GLY A 121 6.86 12.57 3.10
N GLU A 122 7.38 12.81 1.92
CA GLU A 122 7.48 14.16 1.35
C GLU A 122 6.09 14.79 1.24
N TYR A 123 5.96 16.02 1.72
CA TYR A 123 4.68 16.76 1.78
C TYR A 123 3.56 16.05 2.55
N GLN A 124 3.92 15.21 3.51
CA GLN A 124 2.94 14.57 4.38
C GLN A 124 2.21 15.59 5.24
N ALA A 125 0.89 15.54 5.26
CA ALA A 125 0.04 16.43 6.04
C ALA A 125 -0.81 15.67 7.08
N GLY A 126 -0.50 14.43 7.35
CA GLY A 126 -1.19 13.60 8.34
C GLY A 126 -0.99 12.11 8.07
N GLY A 127 -1.48 11.28 8.98
CA GLY A 127 -1.31 9.84 8.91
C GLY A 127 -0.02 9.36 9.57
N VAL A 128 0.23 8.06 9.46
CA VAL A 128 1.37 7.39 10.11
C VAL A 128 2.18 6.62 9.08
N LEU A 129 3.48 6.87 9.07
CA LEU A 129 4.45 6.15 8.26
C LEU A 129 5.45 5.47 9.18
N VAL A 130 5.66 4.16 9.00
CA VAL A 130 6.58 3.37 9.83
C VAL A 130 7.49 2.54 8.94
N VAL A 131 8.78 2.55 9.26
CA VAL A 131 9.79 1.64 8.68
C VAL A 131 10.41 0.84 9.78
N LEU A 132 10.33 -0.48 9.70
CA LEU A 132 10.77 -1.36 10.78
C LEU A 132 12.24 -1.77 10.70
N GLY A 133 12.81 -1.83 9.50
CA GLY A 133 14.23 -2.21 9.31
C GLY A 133 14.53 -3.66 9.67
N LEU A 134 13.59 -4.57 9.50
CA LEU A 134 13.70 -5.93 10.02
C LEU A 134 14.80 -6.79 9.40
N GLN A 135 15.24 -6.46 8.20
CA GLN A 135 16.23 -7.24 7.47
C GLN A 135 17.45 -6.42 7.04
N SER A 136 17.54 -5.17 7.51
CA SER A 136 18.66 -4.32 7.16
C SER A 136 19.90 -4.73 7.94
N GLU A 137 20.92 -5.19 7.23
CA GLU A 137 22.26 -5.40 7.80
C GLU A 137 23.01 -4.09 8.00
N LYS A 138 22.50 -2.99 7.44
CA LYS A 138 23.08 -1.68 7.57
C LYS A 138 22.56 -1.01 8.84
N LYS A 139 23.44 -0.85 9.79
CA LYS A 139 23.17 -0.10 11.03
C LYS A 139 23.07 1.42 10.81
N THR A 140 22.68 1.85 9.66
CA THR A 140 22.47 3.26 9.40
C THR A 140 21.04 3.58 9.84
N PRO A 141 20.89 4.42 10.84
CA PRO A 141 19.56 4.85 11.21
C PRO A 141 18.98 5.54 10.01
N VAL A 142 17.95 5.01 9.51
CA VAL A 142 17.17 5.66 8.51
C VAL A 142 16.55 6.84 9.22
N GLY A 143 16.92 8.00 8.90
CA GLY A 143 16.35 9.20 9.49
C GLY A 143 15.02 9.52 8.83
N TYR A 144 14.09 9.71 9.64
CA TYR A 144 12.79 10.02 9.30
C TYR A 144 12.40 11.30 9.68
N TYR A 145 11.94 12.04 8.76
CA TYR A 145 11.54 13.38 9.04
C TYR A 145 10.22 13.60 8.34
N CYS A 146 9.25 13.83 9.12
CA CYS A 146 7.97 14.37 8.67
C CYS A 146 8.06 15.87 8.62
#